data_9e69fcb14c5a2652aa80f25e8e919bfd
#
_entry.id   9e69fcb14c5a2652aa80f25e8e919bfd
#
_cell.length_a   1.000
_cell.length_b   1.000
_cell.length_c   1.000
_cell.angle_alpha   90.00
_cell.angle_beta   90.00
_cell.angle_gamma   90.00
#
_symmetry.space_group_name_H-M   'P 1'
#
loop_
_entity.id
_entity.type
_entity.pdbx_description
1 polymer ?
#
loop_
_entity_poly.entity_id
_entity_poly.type
_entity_poly.pdbx_seq_one_letter_code
_entity_poly.pdbx_strand_id
1 'polypeptide(L)'
;MPVGSADLDAGARAYAQTLVEVAGRPAVIDLVHLGLGSDGHTASLVPGDASLEVADRDVAIAGPYQGRRRMTLTYPALDRAREAMFVVTGADKAPMLARLRAGDAGIPAGRVRAASMRVLADRAAAGAVA
;
A
#
# COMPACT_ATOMS: atom_id res chain seq x y z
N MET A 1 -5.92 -5.69 9.45
CA MET A 1 -6.56 -4.48 10.01
C MET A 1 -7.88 -4.89 10.65
N PRO A 2 -8.20 -4.43 11.87
CA PRO A 2 -9.47 -4.75 12.49
C PRO A 2 -10.61 -4.11 11.67
N VAL A 3 -11.45 -4.95 11.09
CA VAL A 3 -12.56 -4.52 10.23
C VAL A 3 -13.90 -4.51 10.96
N GLY A 4 -13.88 -4.59 12.28
CA GLY A 4 -15.09 -4.73 13.07
C GLY A 4 -15.67 -3.43 13.65
N SER A 5 -15.08 -2.28 13.33
CA SER A 5 -15.60 -1.00 13.82
C SER A 5 -16.58 -0.40 12.82
N ALA A 6 -17.82 -0.12 13.26
CA ALA A 6 -18.79 0.63 12.49
C ALA A 6 -18.35 2.07 12.23
N ASP A 7 -17.45 2.61 13.07
CA ASP A 7 -16.82 3.92 12.93
C ASP A 7 -15.39 3.73 12.40
N LEU A 8 -15.19 3.96 11.11
CA LEU A 8 -13.89 3.82 10.47
C LEU A 8 -12.85 4.82 11.02
N ASP A 9 -13.27 6.03 11.38
CA ASP A 9 -12.35 7.03 11.92
C ASP A 9 -11.82 6.59 13.30
N ALA A 10 -12.69 6.05 14.15
CA ALA A 10 -12.27 5.47 15.42
C ALA A 10 -11.36 4.25 15.19
N GLY A 11 -11.69 3.42 14.24
CA GLY A 11 -10.86 2.27 13.85
C GLY A 11 -9.48 2.68 13.36
N ALA A 12 -9.39 3.73 12.55
CA ALA A 12 -8.13 4.25 12.04
C ALA A 12 -7.25 4.80 13.18
N ARG A 13 -7.84 5.54 14.12
CA ARG A 13 -7.11 6.04 15.30
C ARG A 13 -6.61 4.88 16.18
N ALA A 14 -7.46 3.88 16.42
CA ALA A 14 -7.09 2.70 17.21
C ALA A 14 -5.94 1.93 16.55
N TYR A 15 -5.99 1.76 15.24
CA TYR A 15 -4.92 1.07 14.51
C TYR A 15 -3.62 1.87 14.51
N ALA A 16 -3.70 3.19 14.34
CA ALA A 16 -2.53 4.06 14.44
C ALA A 16 -1.87 3.96 15.83
N GLN A 17 -2.67 3.87 16.89
CA GLN A 17 -2.17 3.68 18.26
C GLN A 17 -1.48 2.31 18.38
N THR A 18 -2.07 1.26 17.85
CA THR A 18 -1.46 -0.08 17.83
C THR A 18 -0.11 -0.07 17.12
N LEU A 19 0.00 0.63 16.00
CA LEU A 19 1.28 0.76 15.28
C LEU A 19 2.35 1.41 16.16
N VAL A 20 2.00 2.45 16.89
CA VAL A 20 2.94 3.11 17.82
C VAL A 20 3.36 2.16 18.94
N GLU A 21 2.43 1.41 19.50
CA GLU A 21 2.72 0.48 20.61
C GLU A 21 3.64 -0.66 20.14
N VAL A 22 3.50 -1.13 18.91
CA VAL A 22 4.25 -2.27 18.37
C VAL A 22 5.55 -1.84 17.71
N ALA A 23 5.55 -0.73 16.98
CA ALA A 23 6.64 -0.34 16.08
C ALA A 23 7.30 1.01 16.42
N GLY A 24 6.91 1.62 17.53
CA GLY A 24 7.53 2.85 18.01
C GLY A 24 6.88 4.14 17.50
N ARG A 25 7.47 5.27 17.89
CA ARG A 25 7.00 6.61 17.55
C ARG A 25 8.14 7.42 16.92
N PRO A 26 8.10 7.77 15.63
CA PRO A 26 7.13 7.28 14.63
C PRO A 26 7.24 5.76 14.42
N ALA A 27 6.14 5.13 14.02
CA ALA A 27 6.13 3.70 13.77
C ALA A 27 7.02 3.36 12.58
N VAL A 28 7.95 2.41 12.77
CA VAL A 28 8.82 1.89 11.71
C VAL A 28 8.56 0.41 11.56
N ILE A 29 7.92 0.03 10.47
CA ILE A 29 7.60 -1.37 10.17
C ILE A 29 8.83 -2.03 9.56
N ASP A 30 9.21 -3.20 10.05
CA ASP A 30 10.38 -3.92 9.53
C ASP A 30 10.14 -4.40 8.10
N LEU A 31 9.00 -5.01 7.85
CA LEU A 31 8.60 -5.48 6.53
C LEU A 31 7.12 -5.20 6.31
N VAL A 32 6.80 -4.47 5.26
CA VAL A 32 5.43 -4.32 4.80
C VAL A 32 5.22 -5.16 3.55
N HIS A 33 4.22 -6.05 3.60
CA HIS A 33 3.82 -6.87 2.46
C HIS A 33 2.71 -6.16 1.71
N LEU A 34 2.93 -5.89 0.44
CA LEU A 34 2.02 -5.14 -0.42
C LEU A 34 1.59 -5.96 -1.64
N GLY A 35 0.35 -5.78 -2.04
CA GLY A 35 -0.15 -6.26 -3.31
C GLY A 35 -0.08 -5.18 -4.39
N LEU A 36 -0.39 -5.57 -5.61
CA LEU A 36 -0.48 -4.67 -6.76
C LEU A 36 -1.80 -4.92 -7.50
N GLY A 37 -2.64 -3.89 -7.56
CA GLY A 37 -3.87 -3.95 -8.33
C GLY A 37 -3.63 -3.79 -9.82
N SER A 38 -4.57 -4.24 -10.63
CA SER A 38 -4.52 -4.06 -12.10
C SER A 38 -4.63 -2.59 -12.52
N ASP A 39 -5.10 -1.72 -11.63
CA ASP A 39 -5.14 -0.25 -11.80
C ASP A 39 -3.91 0.44 -11.19
N GLY A 40 -2.98 -0.31 -10.63
CA GLY A 40 -1.78 0.21 -9.98
C GLY A 40 -1.92 0.54 -8.51
N HIS A 41 -3.08 0.25 -7.88
CA HIS A 41 -3.25 0.49 -6.45
C HIS A 41 -2.38 -0.46 -5.62
N THR A 42 -2.05 -0.02 -4.42
CA THR A 42 -1.45 -0.86 -3.37
C THR A 42 -2.07 -0.49 -2.03
N ALA A 43 -2.10 -1.42 -1.07
CA ALA A 43 -2.89 -1.26 0.16
C ALA A 43 -4.34 -0.87 -0.23
N SER A 44 -4.87 0.22 0.32
CA SER A 44 -6.11 0.83 -0.19
C SER A 44 -5.84 2.24 -0.78
N LEU A 45 -4.61 2.48 -1.24
CA LEU A 45 -4.20 3.67 -1.97
C LEU A 45 -4.54 3.46 -3.44
N VAL A 46 -5.67 4.02 -3.89
CA VAL A 46 -6.18 3.85 -5.25
C VAL A 46 -6.00 5.12 -6.07
N PRO A 47 -5.92 5.01 -7.41
CA PRO A 47 -5.76 6.20 -8.25
C PRO A 47 -6.86 7.24 -8.00
N GLY A 48 -6.45 8.50 -7.82
CA GLY A 48 -7.36 9.63 -7.65
C GLY A 48 -7.98 9.79 -6.25
N ASP A 49 -7.66 8.90 -5.31
CA ASP A 49 -8.21 8.97 -3.96
C ASP A 49 -7.51 10.03 -3.11
N ALA A 50 -8.28 10.71 -2.24
CA ALA A 50 -7.73 11.73 -1.36
C ALA A 50 -6.69 11.18 -0.36
N SER A 51 -6.74 9.90 -0.03
CA SER A 51 -5.77 9.26 0.86
C SER A 51 -4.34 9.30 0.33
N LEU A 52 -4.16 9.44 -0.98
CA LEU A 52 -2.84 9.59 -1.60
C LEU A 52 -2.10 10.84 -1.12
N GLU A 53 -2.81 11.87 -0.72
CA GLU A 53 -2.25 13.17 -0.31
C GLU A 53 -2.09 13.29 1.21
N VAL A 54 -2.46 12.29 1.98
CA VAL A 54 -2.31 12.31 3.44
C VAL A 54 -0.82 12.21 3.81
N ALA A 55 -0.32 13.23 4.50
CA ALA A 55 1.10 13.35 4.85
C ALA A 55 1.35 13.52 6.35
N ASP A 56 0.29 13.61 7.17
CA ASP A 56 0.36 13.95 8.58
C ASP A 56 0.06 12.80 9.53
N ARG A 57 -0.23 11.61 9.01
CA ARG A 57 -0.62 10.45 9.83
C ARG A 57 -0.32 9.13 9.10
N ASP A 58 -0.30 8.04 9.86
CA ASP A 58 0.09 6.72 9.34
C ASP A 58 -1.08 5.91 8.79
N VAL A 59 -2.29 6.19 9.26
CA VAL A 59 -3.51 5.49 8.86
C VAL A 59 -4.54 6.50 8.39
N ALA A 60 -5.12 6.27 7.24
CA ALA A 60 -6.16 7.13 6.67
C ALA A 60 -7.36 6.32 6.22
N ILE A 61 -8.47 7.02 6.00
CA ILE A 61 -9.65 6.44 5.38
C ILE A 61 -9.55 6.66 3.87
N ALA A 62 -9.75 5.60 3.11
CA ALA A 62 -9.72 5.60 1.66
C ALA A 62 -11.11 5.28 1.11
N GLY A 63 -11.39 5.77 -0.09
CA GLY A 63 -12.61 5.48 -0.81
C GLY A 63 -13.67 6.57 -0.75
N PRO A 64 -14.87 6.28 -1.25
CA PRO A 64 -15.33 4.93 -1.61
C PRO A 64 -14.62 4.36 -2.85
N TYR A 65 -14.29 3.07 -2.79
CA TYR A 65 -13.75 2.30 -3.89
C TYR A 65 -14.54 1.00 -3.99
N GLN A 66 -15.12 0.73 -5.16
CA GLN A 66 -16.04 -0.40 -5.36
C GLN A 66 -17.18 -0.39 -4.30
N GLY A 67 -17.69 0.80 -4.01
CA GLY A 67 -18.80 1.00 -3.06
C GLY A 67 -18.45 0.86 -1.58
N ARG A 68 -17.17 0.76 -1.23
CA ARG A 68 -16.72 0.58 0.16
C ARG A 68 -15.66 1.58 0.56
N ARG A 69 -15.78 2.10 1.77
CA ARG A 69 -14.71 2.85 2.45
C ARG A 69 -13.80 1.86 3.17
N ARG A 70 -12.51 2.16 3.20
CA ARG A 70 -11.48 1.29 3.79
C ARG A 70 -10.50 2.11 4.60
N MET A 71 -9.76 1.45 5.49
CA MET A 71 -8.56 2.02 6.10
C MET A 71 -7.34 1.64 5.28
N THR A 72 -6.37 2.53 5.23
CA THR A 72 -5.11 2.27 4.54
C THR A 72 -3.93 2.81 5.35
N LEU A 73 -2.77 2.14 5.26
CA LEU A 73 -1.51 2.78 5.57
C LEU A 73 -1.27 3.88 4.53
N THR A 74 -0.69 4.97 4.99
CA THR A 74 -0.36 6.13 4.15
C THR A 74 1.05 6.03 3.60
N TYR A 75 1.41 6.88 2.65
CA TYR A 75 2.79 6.93 2.15
C TYR A 75 3.81 7.21 3.26
N PRO A 76 3.59 8.16 4.21
CA PRO A 76 4.54 8.31 5.32
C PRO A 76 4.84 7.02 6.07
N ALA A 77 3.81 6.21 6.35
CA ALA A 77 4.00 4.93 7.03
C ALA A 77 4.75 3.92 6.16
N LEU A 78 4.38 3.82 4.89
CA LEU A 78 5.01 2.89 3.94
C LEU A 78 6.47 3.28 3.66
N ASP A 79 6.73 4.56 3.47
CA ASP A 79 8.08 5.06 3.13
C ASP A 79 9.06 4.96 4.30
N ARG A 80 8.56 4.96 5.55
CA ARG A 80 9.40 4.72 6.74
C ARG A 80 9.73 3.25 6.96
N ALA A 81 9.00 2.32 6.33
CA ALA A 81 9.27 0.90 6.48
C ALA A 81 10.72 0.56 6.06
N ARG A 82 11.33 -0.39 6.74
CA ARG A 82 12.67 -0.86 6.41
C ARG A 82 12.70 -1.57 5.06
N GLU A 83 11.65 -2.35 4.79
CA GLU A 83 11.49 -3.05 3.52
C GLU A 83 10.02 -3.08 3.12
N ALA A 84 9.76 -2.82 1.84
CA ALA A 84 8.46 -3.09 1.21
C ALA A 84 8.62 -4.25 0.22
N MET A 85 7.78 -5.27 0.39
CA MET A 85 7.79 -6.45 -0.47
C MET A 85 6.47 -6.55 -1.21
N PHE A 86 6.53 -6.44 -2.53
CA PHE A 86 5.38 -6.67 -3.39
C PHE A 86 5.34 -8.13 -3.84
N VAL A 87 4.18 -8.77 -3.72
CA VAL A 87 3.94 -10.10 -4.26
C VAL A 87 2.89 -9.96 -5.36
N VAL A 88 3.27 -10.29 -6.59
CA VAL A 88 2.48 -10.02 -7.79
C VAL A 88 2.36 -11.28 -8.62
N THR A 89 1.13 -11.71 -8.88
CA THR A 89 0.86 -12.89 -9.70
C THR A 89 -0.20 -12.60 -10.75
N GLY A 90 -0.08 -13.27 -11.89
CA GLY A 90 -1.05 -13.20 -12.97
C GLY A 90 -0.67 -12.24 -14.08
N ALA A 91 -0.99 -12.64 -15.32
CA ALA A 91 -0.65 -11.88 -16.53
C ALA A 91 -1.34 -10.51 -16.58
N ASP A 92 -2.50 -10.36 -15.95
CA ASP A 92 -3.22 -9.09 -15.88
C ASP A 92 -2.46 -8.01 -15.11
N LYS A 93 -1.49 -8.40 -14.29
CA LYS A 93 -0.64 -7.49 -13.52
C LYS A 93 0.58 -7.00 -14.30
N ALA A 94 0.93 -7.66 -15.39
CA ALA A 94 2.18 -7.38 -16.11
C ALA A 94 2.39 -5.91 -16.48
N PRO A 95 1.39 -5.17 -17.01
CA PRO A 95 1.57 -3.76 -17.33
C PRO A 95 1.87 -2.91 -16.10
N MET A 96 1.18 -3.16 -14.98
CA MET A 96 1.39 -2.39 -13.74
C MET A 96 2.69 -2.79 -13.04
N LEU A 97 3.09 -4.04 -13.12
CA LEU A 97 4.39 -4.47 -12.61
C LEU A 97 5.55 -3.79 -13.35
N ALA A 98 5.44 -3.63 -14.66
CA ALA A 98 6.44 -2.90 -15.44
C ALA A 98 6.54 -1.44 -14.96
N ARG A 99 5.42 -0.79 -14.71
CA ARG A 99 5.36 0.58 -14.17
C ARG A 99 5.94 0.65 -12.75
N LEU A 100 5.62 -0.33 -11.90
CA LEU A 100 6.18 -0.41 -10.54
C LEU A 100 7.71 -0.51 -10.58
N ARG A 101 8.24 -1.39 -11.42
CA ARG A 101 9.70 -1.56 -11.60
C ARG A 101 10.39 -0.31 -12.10
N ALA A 102 9.70 0.47 -12.93
CA ALA A 102 10.21 1.74 -13.42
C ALA A 102 10.13 2.87 -12.39
N GLY A 103 9.52 2.61 -11.21
CA GLY A 103 9.29 3.65 -10.21
C GLY A 103 8.32 4.72 -10.69
N ASP A 104 7.35 4.35 -11.52
CA ASP A 104 6.40 5.29 -12.12
C ASP A 104 5.44 5.83 -11.06
N ALA A 105 5.62 7.10 -10.71
CA ALA A 105 4.77 7.80 -9.74
C ALA A 105 3.35 8.08 -10.26
N GLY A 106 3.07 7.78 -11.50
CA GLY A 106 1.73 7.85 -12.07
C GLY A 106 0.78 6.77 -11.58
N ILE A 107 1.30 5.74 -10.90
CA ILE A 107 0.48 4.74 -10.22
C ILE A 107 0.77 4.77 -8.71
N PRO A 108 -0.23 4.51 -7.85
CA PRO A 108 -0.02 4.56 -6.40
C PRO A 108 1.11 3.66 -5.90
N ALA A 109 1.20 2.42 -6.39
CA ALA A 109 2.26 1.50 -6.00
C ALA A 109 3.66 2.04 -6.34
N GLY A 110 3.80 2.71 -7.46
CA GLY A 110 5.08 3.28 -7.92
C GLY A 110 5.56 4.48 -7.10
N ARG A 111 4.71 5.03 -6.22
CA ARG A 111 5.05 6.13 -5.32
C ARG A 111 5.64 5.68 -3.98
N VAL A 112 5.57 4.39 -3.65
CA VAL A 112 6.15 3.86 -2.41
C VAL A 112 7.68 3.93 -2.47
N ARG A 113 8.30 4.45 -1.42
CA ARG A 113 9.75 4.69 -1.32
C ARG A 113 10.32 4.19 0.00
N ALA A 114 10.12 2.92 0.33
CA ALA A 114 10.78 2.30 1.46
C ALA A 114 12.30 2.21 1.22
N ALA A 115 13.08 2.07 2.30
CA ALA A 115 14.54 1.99 2.19
C ALA A 115 15.01 0.80 1.34
N SER A 116 14.29 -0.31 1.40
CA SER A 116 14.51 -1.49 0.57
C SER A 116 13.20 -1.88 -0.10
N MET A 117 13.26 -2.16 -1.39
CA MET A 117 12.10 -2.55 -2.19
C MET A 117 12.38 -3.92 -2.80
N ARG A 118 11.46 -4.86 -2.62
CA ARG A 118 11.54 -6.19 -3.18
C ARG A 118 10.27 -6.54 -3.94
N VAL A 119 10.41 -7.18 -5.08
CA VAL A 119 9.28 -7.67 -5.87
C VAL A 119 9.44 -9.17 -6.08
N LEU A 120 8.44 -9.94 -5.68
CA LEU A 120 8.31 -11.35 -5.99
C LEU A 120 7.16 -11.47 -7.00
N ALA A 121 7.46 -12.01 -8.16
CA ALA A 121 6.46 -12.14 -9.24
C ALA A 121 6.54 -13.52 -9.87
N ASP A 122 5.38 -14.03 -10.27
CA ASP A 122 5.37 -15.22 -11.13
C ASP A 122 5.75 -14.83 -12.57
N ARG A 123 5.97 -15.84 -13.41
CA ARG A 123 6.37 -15.61 -14.80
C ARG A 123 5.33 -14.84 -15.59
N ALA A 124 4.05 -15.09 -15.34
CA ALA A 124 2.95 -14.42 -16.02
C ALA A 124 2.93 -12.93 -15.69
N ALA A 125 3.04 -12.56 -14.42
CA ALA A 125 3.10 -11.16 -13.99
C ALA A 125 4.38 -10.48 -14.48
N ALA A 126 5.49 -11.19 -14.51
CA ALA A 126 6.78 -10.64 -14.94
C ALA A 126 6.82 -10.38 -16.46
N GLY A 127 5.80 -10.80 -17.21
CA GLY A 127 5.81 -10.70 -18.67
C GLY A 127 6.85 -11.61 -19.32
N ALA A 128 7.36 -12.61 -18.58
CA ALA A 128 8.29 -13.58 -19.14
C ALA A 128 7.54 -14.52 -20.08
N VAL A 129 7.93 -14.50 -21.33
CA VAL A 129 7.47 -15.46 -22.31
C VAL A 129 8.23 -16.76 -22.08
N ALA A 130 7.50 -17.83 -21.88
CA ALA A 130 8.11 -19.14 -21.69
C ALA A 130 8.93 -19.56 -22.91
#